data_870cbc1f84b6f6baf57714128193f205
#
_entry.id   870cbc1f84b6f6baf57714128193f205
#
_cell.length_a   1.000
_cell.length_b   1.000
_cell.length_c   1.000
_cell.angle_alpha   90.00
_cell.angle_beta   90.00
_cell.angle_gamma   90.00
#
_symmetry.space_group_name_H-M   'P 1'
#
loop_
_entity.id
_entity.type
_entity.pdbx_description
1 polymer ?
#
loop_
_entity_poly.entity_id
_entity_poly.type
_entity_poly.pdbx_seq_one_letter_code
_entity_poly.pdbx_strand_id
1 'polypeptide(L)'
;MKLTELLCLERIDLNANVINKNDVINYLIELMMVNDNIIDKNVYKQEILNSKIQNINEIIGGITIVYAKTEVVNKPGISVIVVKNKIDYDSLDELSTRLIFMIVMPEDNEDLYLDIIQQLSQMLMDHNFKEQLINANSPNEFLSLISMKELEIEKIIEKPKDCYEILAVTACPLGIVQTFTAAKSLEKMADEMNILFKVEIQSAAVFENILTKDEIKNAKCIIVVADKHIDMSRFNGKRVVMAKITDGINNAEMLLKQAFSNETPIYNFQTETNKKTDKNLAI
;
A
#
# COMPACT_ATOMS: atom_id res chain seq x y z
N MET A 1 4.84 -15.10 -0.70
CA MET A 1 3.77 -16.10 -0.53
C MET A 1 2.44 -15.44 -0.79
N LYS A 2 1.50 -16.10 -1.49
CA LYS A 2 0.19 -15.51 -1.82
C LYS A 2 -0.79 -15.73 -0.66
N LEU A 3 -1.74 -14.80 -0.49
CA LEU A 3 -2.83 -14.95 0.49
C LEU A 3 -3.71 -16.16 0.16
N THR A 4 -3.93 -16.43 -1.14
CA THR A 4 -4.67 -17.59 -1.62
C THR A 4 -4.01 -18.94 -1.29
N GLU A 5 -2.71 -18.99 -1.00
CA GLU A 5 -2.02 -20.19 -0.52
C GLU A 5 -2.27 -20.46 0.97
N LEU A 6 -2.61 -19.41 1.73
CA LEU A 6 -2.88 -19.46 3.16
C LEU A 6 -4.36 -19.60 3.48
N LEU A 7 -5.25 -19.24 2.54
CA LEU A 7 -6.69 -19.38 2.62
C LEU A 7 -7.13 -20.72 2.04
N CYS A 8 -8.10 -21.38 2.68
CA CYS A 8 -8.83 -22.49 2.09
C CYS A 8 -10.33 -22.35 2.34
N LEU A 9 -11.14 -23.03 1.54
CA LEU A 9 -12.60 -22.89 1.56
C LEU A 9 -13.20 -23.21 2.93
N GLU A 10 -12.65 -24.21 3.63
CA GLU A 10 -13.10 -24.69 4.94
C GLU A 10 -12.82 -23.67 6.06
N ARG A 11 -11.99 -22.68 5.81
CA ARG A 11 -11.63 -21.62 6.77
C ARG A 11 -12.29 -20.27 6.47
N ILE A 12 -13.26 -20.25 5.56
CA ILE A 12 -14.02 -19.06 5.19
C ILE A 12 -15.49 -19.27 5.54
N ASP A 13 -16.00 -18.50 6.49
CA ASP A 13 -17.44 -18.47 6.80
C ASP A 13 -18.02 -17.06 6.61
N LEU A 14 -18.91 -16.93 5.63
CA LEU A 14 -19.55 -15.66 5.25
C LEU A 14 -20.84 -15.37 6.02
N ASN A 15 -21.22 -16.25 6.96
CA ASN A 15 -22.46 -16.13 7.73
C ASN A 15 -22.25 -16.45 9.21
N ALA A 16 -21.08 -16.16 9.76
CA ALA A 16 -20.75 -16.48 11.13
C ALA A 16 -21.75 -15.84 12.11
N ASN A 17 -22.27 -16.66 13.02
CA ASN A 17 -23.17 -16.23 14.07
C ASN A 17 -22.42 -16.15 15.40
N VAL A 18 -21.73 -15.03 15.59
CA VAL A 18 -20.93 -14.73 16.78
C VAL A 18 -21.45 -13.43 17.40
N ILE A 19 -21.33 -13.30 18.72
CA ILE A 19 -22.00 -12.23 19.48
C ILE A 19 -20.97 -11.25 20.08
N ASN A 20 -19.81 -11.76 20.47
CA ASN A 20 -18.78 -10.99 21.16
C ASN A 20 -17.36 -11.43 20.74
N LYS A 21 -16.37 -10.70 21.20
CA LYS A 21 -14.95 -10.95 20.92
C LYS A 21 -14.49 -12.37 21.23
N ASN A 22 -14.93 -12.92 22.37
CA ASN A 22 -14.54 -14.29 22.76
C ASN A 22 -15.14 -15.34 21.82
N ASP A 23 -16.38 -15.14 21.36
CA ASP A 23 -17.01 -16.02 20.38
C ASP A 23 -16.28 -15.96 19.05
N VAL A 24 -15.91 -14.75 18.59
CA VAL A 24 -15.11 -14.53 17.38
C VAL A 24 -13.78 -15.30 17.44
N ILE A 25 -13.03 -15.11 18.53
CA ILE A 25 -11.73 -15.77 18.70
C ILE A 25 -11.89 -17.30 18.71
N ASN A 26 -12.86 -17.83 19.47
CA ASN A 26 -13.11 -19.26 19.52
C ASN A 26 -13.47 -19.82 18.14
N TYR A 27 -14.36 -19.14 17.43
CA TYR A 27 -14.84 -19.58 16.13
C TYR A 27 -13.72 -19.61 15.07
N LEU A 28 -12.92 -18.55 15.01
CA LEU A 28 -11.77 -18.48 14.11
C LEU A 28 -10.71 -19.56 14.43
N ILE A 29 -10.47 -19.85 15.70
CA ILE A 29 -9.58 -20.95 16.13
C ILE A 29 -10.12 -22.30 15.67
N GLU A 30 -11.43 -22.56 15.82
CA GLU A 30 -12.04 -23.81 15.35
C GLU A 30 -11.87 -23.99 13.83
N LEU A 31 -12.02 -22.93 13.05
CA LEU A 31 -11.74 -22.97 11.61
C LEU A 31 -10.28 -23.31 11.31
N MET A 32 -9.32 -22.89 12.15
CA MET A 32 -7.91 -23.19 12.01
C MET A 32 -7.52 -24.62 12.42
N MET A 33 -8.33 -25.25 13.27
CA MET A 33 -8.11 -26.66 13.68
C MET A 33 -8.38 -27.65 12.55
N VAL A 34 -9.19 -27.29 11.55
CA VAL A 34 -9.60 -28.19 10.44
C VAL A 34 -8.42 -28.77 9.68
N ASN A 35 -7.33 -28.01 9.54
CA ASN A 35 -6.15 -28.41 8.77
C ASN A 35 -4.87 -28.47 9.64
N ASP A 36 -5.00 -28.70 10.95
CA ASP A 36 -3.88 -28.80 11.90
C ASP A 36 -2.92 -27.59 11.86
N ASN A 37 -3.45 -26.39 11.61
CA ASN A 37 -2.65 -25.17 11.66
C ASN A 37 -2.27 -24.80 13.10
N ILE A 38 -3.16 -25.09 14.06
CA ILE A 38 -2.94 -24.88 15.50
C ILE A 38 -2.93 -26.24 16.17
N ILE A 39 -1.93 -26.49 17.03
CA ILE A 39 -1.75 -27.76 17.78
C ILE A 39 -2.59 -27.74 19.06
N ASP A 40 -2.58 -26.63 19.78
CA ASP A 40 -3.33 -26.46 21.03
C ASP A 40 -4.15 -25.16 21.02
N LYS A 41 -5.47 -25.35 20.91
CA LYS A 41 -6.40 -24.21 20.84
C LYS A 41 -6.46 -23.41 22.14
N ASN A 42 -6.27 -24.05 23.30
CA ASN A 42 -6.37 -23.37 24.59
C ASN A 42 -5.15 -22.48 24.81
N VAL A 43 -3.96 -22.98 24.51
CA VAL A 43 -2.72 -22.19 24.56
C VAL A 43 -2.80 -21.03 23.58
N TYR A 44 -3.19 -21.28 22.31
CA TYR A 44 -3.33 -20.23 21.30
C TYR A 44 -4.31 -19.13 21.72
N LYS A 45 -5.47 -19.54 22.27
CA LYS A 45 -6.46 -18.60 22.80
C LYS A 45 -5.91 -17.75 23.95
N GLN A 46 -5.17 -18.36 24.89
CA GLN A 46 -4.56 -17.64 26.00
C GLN A 46 -3.55 -16.61 25.51
N GLU A 47 -2.74 -16.94 24.50
CA GLU A 47 -1.78 -16.01 23.90
C GLU A 47 -2.49 -14.80 23.25
N ILE A 48 -3.60 -15.02 22.52
CA ILE A 48 -4.42 -13.92 21.98
C ILE A 48 -4.95 -13.03 23.11
N LEU A 49 -5.44 -13.60 24.19
CA LEU A 49 -6.03 -12.85 25.30
C LEU A 49 -5.00 -12.16 26.18
N ASN A 50 -3.81 -12.76 26.34
CA ASN A 50 -2.72 -12.25 27.19
C ASN A 50 -1.87 -11.19 26.50
N SER A 51 -1.86 -11.15 25.18
CA SER A 51 -1.07 -10.20 24.40
C SER A 51 -1.61 -8.77 24.54
N LYS A 52 -1.42 -8.19 25.74
CA LYS A 52 -1.81 -6.80 26.09
C LYS A 52 -1.06 -5.71 25.31
N ILE A 53 0.00 -6.04 24.59
CA ILE A 53 0.95 -5.05 24.02
C ILE A 53 1.05 -5.13 22.50
N GLN A 54 0.60 -6.24 21.86
CA GLN A 54 0.77 -6.43 20.43
C GLN A 54 -0.46 -7.08 19.73
N ASN A 55 -1.63 -7.02 20.34
CA ASN A 55 -2.84 -7.23 19.56
C ASN A 55 -2.94 -6.04 18.60
N ILE A 56 -2.30 -6.16 17.47
CA ILE A 56 -2.62 -5.35 16.32
C ILE A 56 -3.98 -5.88 15.85
N ASN A 57 -5.02 -5.50 16.58
CA ASN A 57 -6.34 -5.41 16.02
C ASN A 57 -6.27 -4.20 15.11
N GLU A 58 -5.59 -4.33 13.97
CA GLU A 58 -5.60 -3.29 12.96
C GLU A 58 -7.01 -3.21 12.42
N ILE A 59 -7.74 -2.23 12.93
CA ILE A 59 -9.06 -1.89 12.43
C ILE A 59 -8.85 -0.96 11.24
N ILE A 60 -8.77 -1.54 10.08
CA ILE A 60 -8.76 -0.79 8.83
C ILE A 60 -10.21 -0.65 8.37
N GLY A 61 -10.87 0.45 8.77
CA GLY A 61 -12.18 0.81 8.23
C GLY A 61 -13.27 -0.27 8.36
N GLY A 62 -13.45 -0.87 9.55
CA GLY A 62 -14.46 -1.90 9.81
C GLY A 62 -14.00 -3.34 9.55
N ILE A 63 -12.69 -3.56 9.44
CA ILE A 63 -12.07 -4.89 9.36
C ILE A 63 -11.20 -5.08 10.60
N THR A 64 -11.26 -6.28 11.17
CA THR A 64 -10.40 -6.67 12.28
C THR A 64 -9.46 -7.79 11.85
N ILE A 65 -8.18 -7.68 12.19
CA ILE A 65 -7.19 -8.73 12.01
C ILE A 65 -6.75 -9.22 13.38
N VAL A 66 -6.91 -10.52 13.63
CA VAL A 66 -6.53 -11.19 14.87
C VAL A 66 -5.24 -11.96 14.62
N TYR A 67 -4.24 -11.77 15.45
CA TYR A 67 -2.96 -12.45 15.36
C TYR A 67 -2.39 -12.71 16.76
N ALA A 68 -1.73 -13.85 16.93
CA ALA A 68 -0.88 -14.13 18.08
C ALA A 68 0.36 -14.92 17.64
N LYS A 69 1.49 -14.60 18.24
CA LYS A 69 2.76 -15.30 18.03
C LYS A 69 2.91 -16.37 19.10
N THR A 70 3.04 -17.64 18.69
CA THR A 70 3.15 -18.76 19.64
C THR A 70 3.73 -20.02 18.99
N GLU A 71 4.42 -20.82 19.80
CA GLU A 71 4.99 -22.12 19.40
C GLU A 71 3.94 -23.19 19.05
N VAL A 72 2.66 -22.98 19.41
CA VAL A 72 1.60 -23.97 19.13
C VAL A 72 1.00 -23.84 17.72
N VAL A 73 1.63 -23.07 16.85
CA VAL A 73 1.25 -22.99 15.43
C VAL A 73 2.17 -23.91 14.62
N ASN A 74 1.56 -24.91 13.97
CA ASN A 74 2.27 -25.88 13.14
C ASN A 74 2.54 -25.40 11.71
N LYS A 75 1.54 -24.72 11.13
CA LYS A 75 1.59 -24.23 9.73
C LYS A 75 0.98 -22.83 9.64
N PRO A 76 1.50 -21.97 8.76
CA PRO A 76 0.87 -20.70 8.51
C PRO A 76 -0.52 -20.88 7.88
N GLY A 77 -1.42 -19.95 8.15
CA GLY A 77 -2.76 -19.99 7.59
C GLY A 77 -3.57 -18.74 7.92
N ILE A 78 -4.66 -18.57 7.17
CA ILE A 78 -5.62 -17.50 7.38
C ILE A 78 -7.02 -18.10 7.49
N SER A 79 -7.79 -17.70 8.48
CA SER A 79 -9.25 -17.92 8.55
C SER A 79 -9.97 -16.59 8.47
N VAL A 80 -11.18 -16.62 7.92
CA VAL A 80 -11.98 -15.42 7.67
C VAL A 80 -13.43 -15.67 8.04
N ILE A 81 -14.02 -14.70 8.73
CA ILE A 81 -15.46 -14.68 8.94
C ILE A 81 -16.06 -13.34 8.52
N VAL A 82 -17.26 -13.41 7.94
CA VAL A 82 -18.13 -12.27 7.75
C VAL A 82 -19.29 -12.40 8.74
N VAL A 83 -19.49 -11.38 9.56
CA VAL A 83 -20.54 -11.40 10.59
C VAL A 83 -21.77 -10.64 10.12
N LYS A 84 -22.96 -11.22 10.38
CA LYS A 84 -24.25 -10.61 10.03
C LYS A 84 -24.54 -9.36 10.83
N ASN A 85 -24.31 -9.45 12.14
CA ASN A 85 -24.51 -8.36 13.06
C ASN A 85 -23.18 -7.67 13.30
N LYS A 86 -23.20 -6.36 13.30
CA LYS A 86 -22.02 -5.57 13.64
C LYS A 86 -21.58 -5.90 15.06
N ILE A 87 -20.32 -6.28 15.22
CA ILE A 87 -19.72 -6.57 16.52
C ILE A 87 -18.83 -5.40 16.91
N ASP A 88 -18.99 -4.95 18.15
CA ASP A 88 -18.01 -4.07 18.78
C ASP A 88 -16.80 -4.94 19.21
N TYR A 89 -15.70 -4.79 18.48
CA TYR A 89 -14.45 -5.53 18.75
C TYR A 89 -13.40 -4.63 19.39
N ASP A 90 -13.79 -3.90 20.46
CA ASP A 90 -12.89 -2.92 21.12
C ASP A 90 -12.36 -1.83 20.15
N SER A 91 -13.14 -1.44 19.16
CA SER A 91 -12.73 -0.42 18.18
C SER A 91 -12.71 0.97 18.79
N LEU A 92 -11.59 1.67 18.65
CA LEU A 92 -11.45 3.07 19.05
C LEU A 92 -12.33 4.03 18.22
N ASP A 93 -12.85 3.57 17.07
CA ASP A 93 -13.45 4.43 16.03
C ASP A 93 -14.97 4.28 15.87
N GLU A 94 -15.71 3.67 16.79
CA GLU A 94 -17.16 3.40 16.66
C GLU A 94 -17.58 2.64 15.37
N LEU A 95 -16.63 2.22 14.55
CA LEU A 95 -16.86 1.49 13.32
C LEU A 95 -17.05 0.00 13.64
N SER A 96 -18.28 -0.44 13.51
CA SER A 96 -18.65 -1.84 13.75
C SER A 96 -17.98 -2.77 12.72
N THR A 97 -17.24 -3.74 13.22
CA THR A 97 -16.56 -4.78 12.44
C THR A 97 -17.55 -5.75 11.79
N ARG A 98 -17.38 -6.02 10.50
CA ARG A 98 -18.12 -7.02 9.73
C ARG A 98 -17.26 -8.10 9.11
N LEU A 99 -16.00 -7.82 8.82
CA LEU A 99 -15.05 -8.73 8.21
C LEU A 99 -13.87 -8.93 9.16
N ILE A 100 -13.60 -10.17 9.54
CA ILE A 100 -12.58 -10.50 10.52
C ILE A 100 -11.66 -11.57 9.96
N PHE A 101 -10.37 -11.29 9.95
CA PHE A 101 -9.31 -12.23 9.60
C PHE A 101 -8.59 -12.70 10.86
N MET A 102 -8.24 -13.98 10.92
CA MET A 102 -7.24 -14.49 11.86
C MET A 102 -6.04 -15.00 11.06
N ILE A 103 -4.87 -14.51 11.39
CA ILE A 103 -3.61 -14.95 10.80
C ILE A 103 -2.87 -15.79 11.83
N VAL A 104 -2.52 -17.02 11.50
CA VAL A 104 -1.70 -17.89 12.33
C VAL A 104 -0.36 -18.12 11.66
N MET A 105 0.72 -17.99 12.43
CA MET A 105 2.11 -18.14 11.97
C MET A 105 2.94 -18.88 13.00
N PRO A 106 3.83 -19.81 12.59
CA PRO A 106 4.90 -20.30 13.43
C PRO A 106 5.79 -19.16 13.92
N GLU A 107 6.37 -19.32 15.11
CA GLU A 107 7.07 -18.23 15.81
C GLU A 107 8.23 -17.63 15.01
N ASP A 108 8.91 -18.43 14.20
CA ASP A 108 10.12 -18.03 13.45
C ASP A 108 9.84 -17.31 12.11
N ASN A 109 8.56 -17.03 11.78
CA ASN A 109 8.16 -16.49 10.46
C ASN A 109 7.63 -15.05 10.53
N GLU A 110 8.35 -14.17 11.23
CA GLU A 110 7.93 -12.75 11.40
C GLU A 110 7.91 -11.98 10.06
N ASP A 111 8.88 -12.21 9.19
CA ASP A 111 8.92 -11.57 7.86
C ASP A 111 7.69 -11.95 7.02
N LEU A 112 7.25 -13.19 7.08
CA LEU A 112 6.06 -13.66 6.37
C LEU A 112 4.78 -12.99 6.91
N TYR A 113 4.70 -12.77 8.23
CA TYR A 113 3.58 -12.04 8.82
C TYR A 113 3.50 -10.60 8.29
N LEU A 114 4.62 -9.90 8.26
CA LEU A 114 4.69 -8.53 7.74
C LEU A 114 4.28 -8.46 6.26
N ASP A 115 4.74 -9.41 5.45
CA ASP A 115 4.34 -9.52 4.04
C ASP A 115 2.82 -9.68 3.87
N ILE A 116 2.20 -10.54 4.70
CA ILE A 116 0.76 -10.81 4.66
C ILE A 116 -0.04 -9.58 5.07
N ILE A 117 0.35 -8.92 6.16
CA ILE A 117 -0.28 -7.69 6.64
C ILE A 117 -0.19 -6.60 5.57
N GLN A 118 0.96 -6.45 4.94
CA GLN A 118 1.15 -5.47 3.86
C GLN A 118 0.21 -5.76 2.68
N GLN A 119 0.14 -7.01 2.22
CA GLN A 119 -0.74 -7.42 1.12
C GLN A 119 -2.22 -7.18 1.48
N LEU A 120 -2.66 -7.64 2.66
CA LEU A 120 -4.03 -7.41 3.14
C LEU A 120 -4.35 -5.92 3.24
N SER A 121 -3.48 -5.14 3.85
CA SER A 121 -3.68 -3.69 4.01
C SER A 121 -3.82 -3.01 2.65
N GLN A 122 -2.96 -3.35 1.69
CA GLN A 122 -3.03 -2.78 0.34
C GLN A 122 -4.34 -3.11 -0.38
N MET A 123 -4.83 -4.36 -0.27
CA MET A 123 -6.11 -4.78 -0.86
C MET A 123 -7.30 -4.10 -0.19
N LEU A 124 -7.30 -4.05 1.14
CA LEU A 124 -8.41 -3.57 1.96
C LEU A 124 -8.53 -2.03 2.03
N MET A 125 -7.54 -1.29 1.53
CA MET A 125 -7.66 0.15 1.28
C MET A 125 -8.67 0.46 0.17
N ASP A 126 -8.93 -0.47 -0.74
CA ASP A 126 -9.98 -0.33 -1.76
C ASP A 126 -11.36 -0.60 -1.13
N HIS A 127 -12.14 0.48 -0.94
CA HIS A 127 -13.47 0.39 -0.33
C HIS A 127 -14.43 -0.49 -1.12
N ASN A 128 -14.39 -0.44 -2.46
CA ASN A 128 -15.27 -1.25 -3.30
C ASN A 128 -14.92 -2.73 -3.19
N PHE A 129 -13.63 -3.06 -3.18
CA PHE A 129 -13.16 -4.43 -2.99
C PHE A 129 -13.58 -4.99 -1.63
N LYS A 130 -13.46 -4.20 -0.58
CA LYS A 130 -13.91 -4.57 0.78
C LYS A 130 -15.40 -4.90 0.81
N GLU A 131 -16.23 -4.07 0.21
CA GLU A 131 -17.67 -4.32 0.13
C GLU A 131 -18.01 -5.59 -0.71
N GLN A 132 -17.24 -5.86 -1.77
CA GLN A 132 -17.38 -7.11 -2.54
C GLN A 132 -17.07 -8.33 -1.67
N LEU A 133 -16.01 -8.30 -0.85
CA LEU A 133 -15.68 -9.39 0.07
C LEU A 133 -16.77 -9.63 1.10
N ILE A 134 -17.31 -8.56 1.70
CA ILE A 134 -18.37 -8.65 2.71
C ILE A 134 -19.67 -9.20 2.12
N ASN A 135 -19.96 -8.93 0.84
CA ASN A 135 -21.18 -9.33 0.17
C ASN A 135 -21.02 -10.57 -0.72
N ALA A 136 -19.87 -11.25 -0.67
CA ALA A 136 -19.65 -12.49 -1.41
C ALA A 136 -20.67 -13.57 -1.01
N ASN A 137 -21.20 -14.30 -2.00
CA ASN A 137 -22.27 -15.27 -1.77
C ASN A 137 -21.76 -16.68 -1.41
N SER A 138 -20.47 -16.93 -1.60
CA SER A 138 -19.86 -18.23 -1.29
C SER A 138 -18.37 -18.09 -0.97
N PRO A 139 -17.78 -19.04 -0.21
CA PRO A 139 -16.34 -19.10 0.01
C PRO A 139 -15.52 -19.14 -1.29
N ASN A 140 -16.04 -19.81 -2.35
CA ASN A 140 -15.40 -19.82 -3.66
C ASN A 140 -15.34 -18.42 -4.31
N GLU A 141 -16.43 -17.66 -4.23
CA GLU A 141 -16.48 -16.29 -4.74
C GLU A 141 -15.51 -15.40 -3.95
N PHE A 142 -15.51 -15.49 -2.61
CA PHE A 142 -14.59 -14.77 -1.76
C PHE A 142 -13.12 -15.04 -2.15
N LEU A 143 -12.74 -16.31 -2.28
CA LEU A 143 -11.39 -16.71 -2.66
C LEU A 143 -11.03 -16.24 -4.09
N SER A 144 -11.99 -16.26 -5.00
CA SER A 144 -11.80 -15.75 -6.37
C SER A 144 -11.55 -14.24 -6.39
N LEU A 145 -12.28 -13.47 -5.57
CA LEU A 145 -12.06 -12.02 -5.43
C LEU A 145 -10.65 -11.72 -4.91
N ILE A 146 -10.18 -12.44 -3.87
CA ILE A 146 -8.81 -12.31 -3.36
C ILE A 146 -7.80 -12.62 -4.47
N SER A 147 -7.97 -13.76 -5.18
CA SER A 147 -7.07 -14.18 -6.26
C SER A 147 -7.00 -13.16 -7.40
N MET A 148 -8.14 -12.59 -7.80
CA MET A 148 -8.19 -11.55 -8.83
C MET A 148 -7.45 -10.28 -8.38
N LYS A 149 -7.62 -9.89 -7.12
CA LYS A 149 -6.94 -8.72 -6.56
C LYS A 149 -5.44 -8.93 -6.40
N GLU A 150 -5.00 -10.14 -6.03
CA GLU A 150 -3.58 -10.51 -6.03
C GLU A 150 -2.97 -10.35 -7.43
N LEU A 151 -3.64 -10.88 -8.46
CA LEU A 151 -3.18 -10.77 -9.85
C LEU A 151 -3.16 -9.32 -10.34
N GLU A 152 -4.10 -8.48 -9.91
CA GLU A 152 -4.12 -7.05 -10.21
C GLU A 152 -2.89 -6.35 -9.61
N ILE A 153 -2.61 -6.61 -8.33
CA ILE A 153 -1.46 -6.05 -7.62
C ILE A 153 -0.15 -6.56 -8.22
N GLU A 154 -0.05 -7.87 -8.53
CA GLU A 154 1.13 -8.44 -9.18
C GLU A 154 1.39 -7.79 -10.54
N LYS A 155 0.36 -7.59 -11.37
CA LYS A 155 0.51 -6.88 -12.66
C LYS A 155 0.97 -5.44 -12.51
N ILE A 156 0.61 -4.79 -11.42
CA ILE A 156 1.10 -3.43 -11.08
C ILE A 156 2.59 -3.51 -10.68
N ILE A 157 2.98 -4.56 -9.95
CA ILE A 157 4.37 -4.80 -9.50
C ILE A 157 5.24 -5.34 -10.64
N GLU A 158 4.69 -6.21 -11.54
CA GLU A 158 5.36 -6.80 -12.69
C GLU A 158 5.47 -5.86 -13.90
N LYS A 159 4.91 -4.66 -13.87
CA LYS A 159 5.34 -3.62 -14.80
C LYS A 159 6.87 -3.55 -14.66
N PRO A 160 7.63 -3.81 -15.73
CA PRO A 160 9.07 -3.96 -15.64
C PRO A 160 9.62 -2.76 -14.87
N LYS A 161 10.25 -3.02 -13.71
CA LYS A 161 10.77 -2.01 -12.78
C LYS A 161 11.72 -0.97 -13.43
N ASP A 162 12.10 -1.21 -14.69
CA ASP A 162 13.10 -0.42 -15.41
C ASP A 162 12.55 0.31 -16.66
N CYS A 163 11.23 0.30 -16.91
CA CYS A 163 10.65 0.84 -18.14
C CYS A 163 9.55 1.88 -17.89
N TYR A 164 9.68 2.71 -16.87
CA TYR A 164 8.76 3.85 -16.72
C TYR A 164 8.94 4.84 -17.87
N GLU A 165 7.82 5.24 -18.48
CA GLU A 165 7.84 6.25 -19.55
C GLU A 165 8.04 7.64 -18.99
N ILE A 166 7.34 7.95 -17.89
CA ILE A 166 7.43 9.23 -17.19
C ILE A 166 7.71 8.96 -15.71
N LEU A 167 8.63 9.70 -15.17
CA LEU A 167 8.90 9.75 -13.74
C LEU A 167 8.47 11.09 -13.18
N ALA A 168 8.12 11.13 -11.89
CA ALA A 168 7.85 12.39 -11.21
C ALA A 168 8.55 12.47 -9.85
N VAL A 169 8.73 13.70 -9.38
CA VAL A 169 9.13 14.01 -8.01
C VAL A 169 8.15 15.02 -7.44
N THR A 170 7.54 14.72 -6.30
CA THR A 170 6.73 15.66 -5.56
C THR A 170 7.44 16.09 -4.28
N ALA A 171 7.53 17.40 -4.03
CA ALA A 171 8.25 17.93 -2.87
C ALA A 171 7.63 19.22 -2.33
N CYS A 172 7.32 19.28 -1.03
CA CYS A 172 6.79 20.46 -0.37
C CYS A 172 7.45 20.68 0.99
N PRO A 173 7.84 21.92 1.36
CA PRO A 173 8.43 22.20 2.65
C PRO A 173 7.41 22.18 3.78
N LEU A 174 6.13 22.46 3.49
CA LEU A 174 5.10 22.74 4.48
C LEU A 174 4.12 21.61 4.76
N GLY A 175 4.16 20.49 3.99
CA GLY A 175 3.10 19.49 4.22
C GLY A 175 3.32 18.14 3.59
N ILE A 176 3.25 17.11 4.43
CA ILE A 176 3.13 15.72 4.01
C ILE A 176 1.90 15.56 3.12
N VAL A 177 0.75 16.12 3.52
CA VAL A 177 -0.54 15.98 2.83
C VAL A 177 -0.48 16.49 1.38
N GLN A 178 0.06 17.68 1.12
CA GLN A 178 0.11 18.23 -0.24
C GLN A 178 1.02 17.42 -1.16
N THR A 179 2.15 16.94 -0.64
CA THR A 179 3.10 16.12 -1.40
C THR A 179 2.47 14.81 -1.84
N PHE A 180 1.77 14.13 -0.91
CA PHE A 180 1.06 12.89 -1.20
C PHE A 180 -0.16 13.12 -2.10
N THR A 181 -0.92 14.20 -1.91
CA THR A 181 -2.07 14.51 -2.77
C THR A 181 -1.66 14.75 -4.21
N ALA A 182 -0.56 15.49 -4.43
CA ALA A 182 -0.02 15.71 -5.78
C ALA A 182 0.47 14.40 -6.41
N ALA A 183 1.18 13.56 -5.65
CA ALA A 183 1.62 12.25 -6.11
C ALA A 183 0.44 11.37 -6.55
N LYS A 184 -0.58 11.23 -5.70
CA LYS A 184 -1.79 10.45 -6.01
C LYS A 184 -2.56 10.99 -7.21
N SER A 185 -2.65 12.31 -7.36
CA SER A 185 -3.32 12.94 -8.51
C SER A 185 -2.60 12.59 -9.82
N LEU A 186 -1.27 12.66 -9.83
CA LEU A 186 -0.45 12.27 -10.97
C LEU A 186 -0.54 10.78 -11.28
N GLU A 187 -0.44 9.91 -10.26
CA GLU A 187 -0.57 8.45 -10.41
C GLU A 187 -1.92 8.07 -11.02
N LYS A 188 -3.01 8.57 -10.44
CA LYS A 188 -4.36 8.31 -10.92
C LYS A 188 -4.52 8.72 -12.39
N MET A 189 -4.07 9.91 -12.76
CA MET A 189 -4.18 10.39 -14.13
C MET A 189 -3.27 9.60 -15.08
N ALA A 190 -2.08 9.20 -14.66
CA ALA A 190 -1.19 8.35 -15.45
C ALA A 190 -1.82 6.98 -15.72
N ASP A 191 -2.48 6.38 -14.72
CA ASP A 191 -3.22 5.12 -14.88
C ASP A 191 -4.40 5.28 -15.86
N GLU A 192 -5.19 6.36 -15.75
CA GLU A 192 -6.28 6.67 -16.69
C GLU A 192 -5.78 6.84 -18.12
N MET A 193 -4.57 7.37 -18.30
CA MET A 193 -3.92 7.54 -19.60
C MET A 193 -3.10 6.31 -20.05
N ASN A 194 -3.06 5.23 -19.29
CA ASN A 194 -2.24 4.02 -19.50
C ASN A 194 -0.73 4.33 -19.67
N ILE A 195 -0.21 5.25 -18.87
CA ILE A 195 1.20 5.65 -18.87
C ILE A 195 1.95 4.84 -17.81
N LEU A 196 3.11 4.26 -18.18
CA LEU A 196 4.03 3.65 -17.20
C LEU A 196 4.70 4.76 -16.39
N PHE A 197 4.21 4.97 -15.18
CA PHE A 197 4.54 6.12 -14.34
C PHE A 197 5.06 5.68 -12.96
N LYS A 198 6.02 6.43 -12.42
CA LYS A 198 6.46 6.30 -11.03
C LYS A 198 6.70 7.68 -10.44
N VAL A 199 6.30 7.90 -9.19
CA VAL A 199 6.52 9.15 -8.47
C VAL A 199 7.32 8.93 -7.20
N GLU A 200 8.39 9.71 -7.05
CA GLU A 200 9.15 9.85 -5.82
C GLU A 200 8.52 10.93 -4.96
N ILE A 201 8.28 10.62 -3.69
CA ILE A 201 7.70 11.53 -2.72
C ILE A 201 8.79 12.01 -1.76
N GLN A 202 9.01 13.33 -1.71
CA GLN A 202 9.97 13.97 -0.82
C GLN A 202 9.24 14.91 0.15
N SER A 203 8.67 14.37 1.22
CA SER A 203 8.10 15.20 2.30
C SER A 203 9.17 15.65 3.29
N ALA A 204 8.76 16.42 4.32
CA ALA A 204 9.67 16.81 5.40
C ALA A 204 10.10 15.63 6.29
N ALA A 205 9.28 14.59 6.38
CA ALA A 205 9.48 13.46 7.28
C ALA A 205 9.78 12.12 6.55
N VAL A 206 9.37 11.98 5.28
CA VAL A 206 9.40 10.70 4.58
C VAL A 206 9.87 10.88 3.14
N PHE A 207 10.74 9.96 2.71
CA PHE A 207 11.13 9.79 1.30
C PHE A 207 10.64 8.41 0.86
N GLU A 208 9.77 8.37 -0.15
CA GLU A 208 9.20 7.14 -0.69
C GLU A 208 9.48 7.01 -2.19
N ASN A 209 9.57 5.76 -2.67
CA ASN A 209 9.71 5.41 -4.08
C ASN A 209 10.89 6.11 -4.77
N ILE A 210 12.04 6.22 -4.12
CA ILE A 210 13.23 6.90 -4.65
C ILE A 210 13.55 6.42 -6.06
N LEU A 211 13.73 7.36 -6.99
CA LEU A 211 14.06 7.08 -8.38
C LEU A 211 15.51 6.64 -8.50
N THR A 212 15.72 5.48 -9.12
CA THR A 212 17.06 4.96 -9.40
C THR A 212 17.70 5.63 -10.62
N LYS A 213 19.02 5.52 -10.76
CA LYS A 213 19.77 6.05 -11.92
C LYS A 213 19.31 5.38 -13.22
N ASP A 214 18.98 4.09 -13.20
CA ASP A 214 18.57 3.35 -14.39
C ASP A 214 17.14 3.73 -14.80
N GLU A 215 16.22 3.91 -13.85
CA GLU A 215 14.88 4.44 -14.13
C GLU A 215 14.96 5.83 -14.77
N ILE A 216 15.76 6.74 -14.17
CA ILE A 216 15.96 8.09 -14.70
C ILE A 216 16.57 8.03 -16.12
N LYS A 217 17.55 7.16 -16.34
CA LYS A 217 18.19 6.99 -17.64
C LYS A 217 17.20 6.55 -18.72
N ASN A 218 16.30 5.63 -18.40
CA ASN A 218 15.38 5.01 -19.36
C ASN A 218 14.11 5.84 -19.59
N ALA A 219 13.68 6.66 -18.62
CA ALA A 219 12.48 7.47 -18.75
C ALA A 219 12.57 8.51 -19.90
N LYS A 220 11.44 8.78 -20.54
CA LYS A 220 11.30 9.79 -21.61
C LYS A 220 11.33 11.22 -21.05
N CYS A 221 10.68 11.43 -19.90
CA CYS A 221 10.58 12.75 -19.27
C CYS A 221 10.48 12.61 -17.74
N ILE A 222 10.88 13.66 -17.02
CA ILE A 222 10.74 13.80 -15.58
C ILE A 222 9.79 14.97 -15.30
N ILE A 223 8.79 14.77 -14.44
CA ILE A 223 7.93 15.84 -13.93
C ILE A 223 8.38 16.20 -12.52
N VAL A 224 8.78 17.43 -12.29
CA VAL A 224 9.17 17.95 -10.97
C VAL A 224 8.08 18.89 -10.47
N VAL A 225 7.36 18.45 -9.47
CA VAL A 225 6.29 19.20 -8.82
C VAL A 225 6.75 19.57 -7.42
N ALA A 226 7.38 20.74 -7.30
CA ALA A 226 8.07 21.09 -6.07
C ALA A 226 7.99 22.57 -5.72
N ASP A 227 7.70 22.84 -4.43
CA ASP A 227 7.80 24.18 -3.81
C ASP A 227 9.02 24.28 -2.88
N LYS A 228 9.91 23.28 -2.87
CA LYS A 228 11.20 23.31 -2.18
C LYS A 228 12.34 22.93 -3.12
N HIS A 229 13.55 23.24 -2.72
CA HIS A 229 14.74 22.83 -3.46
C HIS A 229 14.89 21.29 -3.40
N ILE A 230 15.09 20.67 -4.58
CA ILE A 230 15.44 19.26 -4.73
C ILE A 230 16.77 19.14 -5.50
N ASP A 231 17.44 17.99 -5.36
CA ASP A 231 18.64 17.71 -6.14
C ASP A 231 18.28 17.44 -7.60
N MET A 232 18.44 18.48 -8.42
CA MET A 232 18.19 18.43 -9.85
C MET A 232 19.36 17.87 -10.66
N SER A 233 20.55 17.72 -10.07
CA SER A 233 21.76 17.26 -10.77
C SER A 233 21.58 15.88 -11.40
N ARG A 234 20.79 15.01 -10.75
CA ARG A 234 20.46 13.65 -11.21
C ARG A 234 19.61 13.61 -12.47
N PHE A 235 18.97 14.72 -12.85
CA PHE A 235 18.15 14.85 -14.06
C PHE A 235 18.86 15.54 -15.22
N ASN A 236 20.17 15.75 -15.10
CA ASN A 236 20.96 16.39 -16.15
C ASN A 236 20.84 15.63 -17.49
N GLY A 237 20.55 16.35 -18.58
CA GLY A 237 20.34 15.79 -19.90
C GLY A 237 18.96 15.15 -20.14
N LYS A 238 18.04 15.17 -19.17
CA LYS A 238 16.67 14.66 -19.32
C LYS A 238 15.71 15.80 -19.68
N ARG A 239 14.61 15.46 -20.37
CA ARG A 239 13.47 16.37 -20.51
C ARG A 239 12.81 16.54 -19.15
N VAL A 240 12.56 17.77 -18.73
CA VAL A 240 12.00 18.06 -17.41
C VAL A 240 10.86 19.07 -17.51
N VAL A 241 9.70 18.69 -17.01
CA VAL A 241 8.56 19.58 -16.73
C VAL A 241 8.67 20.05 -15.29
N MET A 242 8.72 21.36 -15.07
CA MET A 242 8.75 21.94 -13.72
C MET A 242 7.43 22.62 -13.43
N ALA A 243 6.84 22.32 -12.28
CA ALA A 243 5.56 22.86 -11.84
C ALA A 243 5.52 23.05 -10.32
N LYS A 244 4.56 23.80 -9.82
CA LYS A 244 4.27 23.95 -8.40
C LYS A 244 3.48 22.75 -7.88
N ILE A 245 3.49 22.55 -6.55
CA ILE A 245 2.75 21.45 -5.92
C ILE A 245 1.25 21.53 -6.20
N THR A 246 0.69 22.75 -6.28
CA THR A 246 -0.71 23.01 -6.62
C THR A 246 -1.08 22.56 -8.03
N ASP A 247 -0.13 22.63 -8.97
CA ASP A 247 -0.37 22.16 -10.35
C ASP A 247 -0.40 20.63 -10.41
N GLY A 248 0.44 19.95 -9.62
CA GLY A 248 0.38 18.50 -9.48
C GLY A 248 -0.95 18.01 -8.92
N ILE A 249 -1.57 18.79 -8.03
CA ILE A 249 -2.87 18.46 -7.46
C ILE A 249 -4.01 18.70 -8.46
N ASN A 250 -4.02 19.85 -9.14
CA ASN A 250 -5.18 20.33 -9.90
C ASN A 250 -5.08 20.12 -11.41
N ASN A 251 -3.86 19.99 -11.95
CA ASN A 251 -3.56 20.02 -13.38
C ASN A 251 -2.73 18.80 -13.85
N ALA A 252 -2.88 17.65 -13.19
CA ALA A 252 -2.10 16.43 -13.45
C ALA A 252 -2.15 16.00 -14.92
N GLU A 253 -3.33 16.06 -15.55
CA GLU A 253 -3.50 15.73 -16.99
C GLU A 253 -2.66 16.61 -17.89
N MET A 254 -2.66 17.91 -17.63
CA MET A 254 -1.86 18.87 -18.41
C MET A 254 -0.38 18.59 -18.28
N LEU A 255 0.11 18.31 -17.07
CA LEU A 255 1.52 18.01 -16.82
C LEU A 255 1.97 16.72 -17.53
N LEU A 256 1.16 15.68 -17.51
CA LEU A 256 1.43 14.42 -18.20
C LEU A 256 1.42 14.62 -19.72
N LYS A 257 0.46 15.35 -20.28
CA LYS A 257 0.45 15.69 -21.71
C LYS A 257 1.70 16.51 -22.12
N GLN A 258 2.10 17.47 -21.29
CA GLN A 258 3.31 18.24 -21.52
C GLN A 258 4.56 17.37 -21.50
N ALA A 259 4.64 16.37 -20.61
CA ALA A 259 5.76 15.46 -20.53
C ALA A 259 5.96 14.61 -21.80
N PHE A 260 4.90 14.34 -22.57
CA PHE A 260 4.97 13.69 -23.88
C PHE A 260 5.27 14.64 -25.03
N SER A 261 5.18 15.95 -24.81
CA SER A 261 5.48 16.93 -25.85
C SER A 261 6.97 16.92 -26.21
N ASN A 262 7.25 16.97 -27.50
CA ASN A 262 8.63 17.16 -27.99
C ASN A 262 9.20 18.54 -27.65
N GLU A 263 8.37 19.47 -27.22
CA GLU A 263 8.77 20.85 -26.85
C GLU A 263 9.29 20.97 -25.42
N THR A 264 9.13 19.91 -24.60
CA THR A 264 9.62 19.89 -23.20
C THR A 264 11.14 20.08 -23.19
N PRO A 265 11.65 21.10 -22.48
CA PRO A 265 13.05 21.44 -22.48
C PRO A 265 13.94 20.35 -21.87
N ILE A 266 15.14 20.20 -22.39
CA ILE A 266 16.16 19.35 -21.77
C ILE A 266 16.82 20.15 -20.65
N TYR A 267 16.79 19.56 -19.44
CA TYR A 267 17.44 20.16 -18.28
C TYR A 267 18.96 19.99 -18.35
N ASN A 268 19.68 21.11 -18.29
CA ASN A 268 21.14 21.13 -18.24
C ASN A 268 21.59 21.67 -16.88
N PHE A 269 22.16 20.80 -16.07
CA PHE A 269 22.70 21.18 -14.77
C PHE A 269 24.02 21.93 -14.98
N GLN A 270 24.02 23.25 -14.72
CA GLN A 270 25.24 24.04 -14.68
C GLN A 270 25.83 23.96 -13.28
N THR A 271 26.97 23.32 -13.12
CA THR A 271 27.80 23.47 -11.91
C THR A 271 28.17 24.94 -11.75
N GLU A 272 27.86 25.53 -10.57
CA GLU A 272 28.19 26.91 -10.22
C GLU A 272 29.72 27.10 -10.07
N THR A 273 30.49 26.94 -11.16
CA THR A 273 31.91 27.19 -11.16
C THR A 273 32.29 28.47 -11.91
N ASN A 274 31.32 29.25 -12.45
CA ASN A 274 31.62 30.50 -13.18
C ASN A 274 30.71 31.68 -12.79
N LYS A 275 30.61 31.98 -11.46
CA LYS A 275 30.13 33.30 -10.99
C LYS A 275 31.14 33.96 -10.07
N LYS A 276 32.40 34.10 -10.53
CA LYS A 276 33.41 35.00 -9.93
C LYS A 276 34.21 35.69 -11.02
N THR A 277 33.55 36.39 -11.90
CA THR A 277 34.20 37.45 -12.73
C THR A 277 33.09 38.25 -13.39
N ASP A 278 32.44 39.15 -12.63
CA ASP A 278 31.82 40.37 -13.14
C ASP A 278 31.30 41.21 -11.94
N LYS A 279 32.26 41.54 -11.06
CA LYS A 279 32.11 42.66 -10.13
C LYS A 279 33.33 43.59 -10.32
N ASN A 280 33.43 44.19 -11.49
CA ASN A 280 34.24 45.39 -11.70
C ASN A 280 33.78 46.01 -13.02
N LEU A 281 32.73 46.81 -12.97
CA LEU A 281 32.51 47.96 -13.86
C LEU A 281 31.20 48.62 -13.37
N ALA A 282 31.36 49.52 -12.40
CA ALA A 282 30.40 50.58 -12.19
C ALA A 282 31.19 51.79 -11.65
N ILE A 283 31.41 52.72 -12.52
CA ILE A 283 31.55 54.12 -12.15
C ILE A 283 30.20 54.75 -12.27
#